data_7475f8a0749e9310b8c2a905f3989764
#
_entry.id   7475f8a0749e9310b8c2a905f3989764
#
_cell.length_a   1.000
_cell.length_b   1.000
_cell.length_c   1.000
_cell.angle_alpha   90.00
_cell.angle_beta   90.00
_cell.angle_gamma   90.00
#
_symmetry.space_group_name_H-M   'P 1'
#
loop_
_entity.id
_entity.type
_entity.pdbx_description
1 polymer ?
#
loop_
_entity_poly.entity_id
_entity_poly.type
_entity_poly.pdbx_seq_one_letter_code
_entity_poly.pdbx_strand_id
1 'polypeptide(L)'
;MVIAKYNRRECTLTVKGHAQTGPKGTDLVCASSSILGFTAVACAEDNREKFMPRISMVEDTLRIECNPNKSYVTPCRRMLDTIFTGYEELEKAYPNNVRTEKED
;
A
#
# COMPACT_ATOMS: atom_id res chain seq x y z
N MET A 1 -12.69 -2.18 8.12
CA MET A 1 -12.31 -1.02 7.25
C MET A 1 -10.82 -1.09 6.92
N VAL A 2 -10.50 -1.09 5.65
CA VAL A 2 -9.13 -1.00 5.19
C VAL A 2 -8.80 0.47 4.97
N ILE A 3 -7.69 0.93 5.52
CA ILE A 3 -7.24 2.31 5.38
C ILE A 3 -5.84 2.31 4.78
N ALA A 4 -5.71 2.84 3.57
CA ALA A 4 -4.42 2.96 2.89
C ALA A 4 -3.98 4.42 2.95
N LYS A 5 -2.81 4.65 3.54
CA LYS A 5 -2.23 5.99 3.68
C LYS A 5 -0.92 6.04 2.92
N TYR A 6 -0.77 7.05 2.09
CA TYR A 6 0.43 7.21 1.29
C TYR A 6 1.04 8.60 1.49
N ASN A 7 2.28 8.62 1.96
CA ASN A 7 3.07 9.84 2.02
C ASN A 7 4.05 9.79 0.85
N ARG A 8 3.72 10.51 -0.21
CA ARG A 8 4.49 10.47 -1.46
C ARG A 8 5.88 11.07 -1.30
N ARG A 9 5.99 12.14 -0.53
CA ARG A 9 7.29 12.79 -0.30
C ARG A 9 8.25 11.83 0.39
N GLU A 10 7.77 11.09 1.37
CA GLU A 10 8.60 10.18 2.15
C GLU A 10 8.64 8.76 1.60
N CYS A 11 7.99 8.50 0.47
CA CYS A 11 7.95 7.17 -0.14
C CYS A 11 7.48 6.10 0.85
N THR A 12 6.41 6.41 1.59
CA THR A 12 5.90 5.52 2.63
C THR A 12 4.43 5.19 2.39
N LEU A 13 4.14 3.90 2.35
CA LEU A 13 2.78 3.38 2.22
C LEU A 13 2.45 2.58 3.47
N THR A 14 1.32 2.89 4.09
CA THR A 14 0.81 2.16 5.25
C THR A 14 -0.60 1.67 4.94
N VAL A 15 -0.83 0.38 5.12
CA VAL A 15 -2.15 -0.20 4.93
C VAL A 15 -2.57 -0.81 6.25
N LYS A 16 -3.63 -0.28 6.84
CA LYS A 16 -4.11 -0.68 8.14
C LYS A 16 -5.47 -1.33 8.05
N GLY A 17 -5.66 -2.32 8.89
CA GLY A 17 -6.93 -3.01 9.01
C GLY A 17 -7.10 -4.07 7.95
N HIS A 18 -8.10 -4.87 8.14
CA HIS A 18 -8.52 -5.83 7.13
C HIS A 18 -10.03 -5.94 7.23
N ALA A 19 -10.62 -6.44 6.16
CA ALA A 19 -12.04 -6.67 6.16
C ALA A 19 -12.30 -7.78 7.16
N GLN A 20 -13.12 -7.47 8.16
CA GLN A 20 -13.54 -8.47 9.13
C GLN A 20 -14.34 -9.56 8.43
N THR A 21 -14.34 -10.74 9.00
CA THR A 21 -15.20 -11.82 8.52
C THR A 21 -16.63 -11.32 8.54
N GLY A 22 -17.18 -11.12 7.38
CA GLY A 22 -18.50 -10.53 7.23
C GLY A 22 -19.09 -10.92 5.89
N PRO A 23 -19.95 -10.08 5.33
CA PRO A 23 -20.54 -10.34 4.02
C PRO A 23 -19.49 -10.64 2.97
N LYS A 24 -19.86 -11.35 1.94
CA LYS A 24 -18.96 -11.76 0.85
C LYS A 24 -18.10 -10.64 0.30
N GLY A 25 -18.63 -9.41 0.26
CA GLY A 25 -17.88 -8.26 -0.26
C GLY A 25 -16.63 -7.94 0.54
N THR A 26 -16.63 -8.20 1.85
CA THR A 26 -15.47 -7.92 2.70
C THR A 26 -14.32 -8.89 2.47
N ASP A 27 -14.63 -10.14 2.11
CA ASP A 27 -13.59 -11.12 1.78
C ASP A 27 -12.86 -10.74 0.50
N LEU A 28 -13.60 -10.24 -0.49
CA LEU A 28 -13.00 -9.77 -1.74
C LEU A 28 -12.14 -8.55 -1.51
N VAL A 29 -12.59 -7.64 -0.64
CA VAL A 29 -11.82 -6.45 -0.28
C VAL A 29 -10.52 -6.85 0.41
N CYS A 30 -10.59 -7.79 1.35
CA CYS A 30 -9.42 -8.25 2.07
C CYS A 30 -8.39 -8.87 1.11
N ALA A 31 -8.84 -9.75 0.22
CA ALA A 31 -7.97 -10.38 -0.76
C ALA A 31 -7.35 -9.36 -1.71
N SER A 32 -8.15 -8.40 -2.18
CA SER A 32 -7.68 -7.36 -3.09
C SER A 32 -6.67 -6.45 -2.42
N SER A 33 -6.95 -6.03 -1.18
CA SER A 33 -6.03 -5.20 -0.40
C SER A 33 -4.72 -5.93 -0.16
N SER A 34 -4.78 -7.21 0.17
CA SER A 34 -3.59 -8.01 0.45
C SER A 34 -2.71 -8.14 -0.78
N ILE A 35 -3.30 -8.41 -1.95
CA ILE A 35 -2.49 -8.56 -3.16
C ILE A 35 -1.83 -7.24 -3.56
N LEU A 36 -2.53 -6.11 -3.39
CA LEU A 36 -1.92 -4.80 -3.65
C LEU A 36 -0.74 -4.55 -2.72
N GLY A 37 -0.92 -4.80 -1.42
CA GLY A 37 0.14 -4.60 -0.43
C GLY A 37 1.33 -5.51 -0.67
N PHE A 38 1.09 -6.78 -0.93
CA PHE A 38 2.17 -7.75 -1.18
C PHE A 38 2.87 -7.47 -2.50
N THR A 39 2.15 -6.93 -3.50
CA THR A 39 2.78 -6.52 -4.75
C THR A 39 3.76 -5.38 -4.48
N ALA A 40 3.38 -4.41 -3.67
CA ALA A 40 4.28 -3.32 -3.29
C ALA A 40 5.51 -3.86 -2.55
N VAL A 41 5.32 -4.81 -1.63
CA VAL A 41 6.43 -5.45 -0.92
C VAL A 41 7.37 -6.13 -1.91
N ALA A 42 6.83 -6.92 -2.83
CA ALA A 42 7.63 -7.65 -3.80
C ALA A 42 8.43 -6.69 -4.70
N CYS A 43 7.78 -5.64 -5.18
CA CYS A 43 8.47 -4.64 -6.02
C CYS A 43 9.57 -3.92 -5.26
N ALA A 44 9.32 -3.56 -4.01
CA ALA A 44 10.32 -2.88 -3.18
C ALA A 44 11.50 -3.82 -2.90
N GLU A 45 11.23 -5.08 -2.59
CA GLU A 45 12.28 -6.07 -2.34
C GLU A 45 13.11 -6.38 -3.60
N ASP A 46 12.48 -6.42 -4.77
CA ASP A 46 13.18 -6.62 -6.04
C ASP A 46 14.12 -5.46 -6.36
N ASN A 47 13.89 -4.30 -5.73
CA ASN A 47 14.69 -3.10 -5.94
C ASN A 47 15.35 -2.66 -4.63
N ARG A 48 15.68 -3.60 -3.77
CA ARG A 48 16.17 -3.32 -2.42
C ARG A 48 17.36 -2.37 -2.38
N GLU A 49 18.32 -2.55 -3.25
CA GLU A 49 19.50 -1.70 -3.29
C GLU A 49 19.19 -0.27 -3.73
N LYS A 50 18.15 -0.10 -4.53
CA LYS A 50 17.77 1.20 -5.09
C LYS A 50 16.77 1.92 -4.20
N PHE A 51 15.79 1.19 -3.67
CA PHE A 51 14.68 1.79 -2.90
C PHE A 51 14.89 1.69 -1.40
N MET A 52 15.79 0.82 -0.94
CA MET A 52 16.13 0.63 0.47
C MET A 52 14.89 0.55 1.36
N PRO A 53 14.02 -0.44 1.13
CA PRO A 53 12.78 -0.53 1.87
C PRO A 53 12.98 -1.07 3.28
N ARG A 54 12.15 -0.56 4.19
CA ARG A 54 11.96 -1.13 5.52
C ARG A 54 10.51 -1.55 5.57
N ILE A 55 10.28 -2.84 5.72
CA ILE A 55 8.95 -3.42 5.67
C ILE A 55 8.62 -4.01 7.02
N SER A 56 7.47 -3.66 7.55
CA SER A 56 6.98 -4.25 8.79
C SER A 56 5.53 -4.68 8.62
N MET A 57 5.19 -5.74 9.31
CA MET A 57 3.83 -6.23 9.39
C MET A 57 3.58 -6.50 10.86
N VAL A 58 2.89 -5.59 11.53
CA VAL A 58 2.60 -5.70 12.95
C VAL A 58 1.10 -5.64 13.12
N GLU A 59 0.55 -6.70 13.70
CA GLU A 59 -0.90 -6.85 13.84
C GLU A 59 -1.57 -6.71 12.46
N ASP A 60 -2.43 -5.74 12.28
CA ASP A 60 -3.18 -5.54 11.04
C ASP A 60 -2.60 -4.44 10.17
N THR A 61 -1.34 -4.06 10.42
CA THR A 61 -0.74 -2.92 9.72
C THR A 61 0.48 -3.34 8.93
N LEU A 62 0.41 -3.16 7.62
CA LEU A 62 1.55 -3.29 6.73
C LEU A 62 2.13 -1.90 6.51
N ARG A 63 3.44 -1.75 6.74
CA ARG A 63 4.11 -0.48 6.52
C ARG A 63 5.33 -0.71 5.64
N ILE A 64 5.40 0.05 4.56
CA ILE A 64 6.51 0.01 3.62
C ILE A 64 7.12 1.40 3.59
N GLU A 65 8.32 1.53 4.17
CA GLU A 65 9.05 2.79 4.18
C GLU A 65 10.24 2.63 3.25
N CYS A 66 10.24 3.36 2.14
CA CYS A 66 11.37 3.34 1.24
C CYS A 66 12.23 4.57 1.49
N ASN A 67 13.55 4.39 1.41
CA ASN A 67 14.50 5.48 1.51
C ASN A 67 15.42 5.44 0.30
N PRO A 68 14.87 5.73 -0.90
CA PRO A 68 15.60 5.52 -2.15
C PRO A 68 16.81 6.44 -2.28
N ASN A 69 17.83 5.92 -2.95
CA ASN A 69 18.96 6.76 -3.38
C ASN A 69 18.40 7.88 -4.26
N LYS A 70 19.09 9.02 -4.28
CA LYS A 70 18.64 10.20 -5.04
C LYS A 70 18.23 9.87 -6.47
N SER A 71 19.00 9.02 -7.13
CA SER A 71 18.74 8.67 -8.54
C SER A 71 17.48 7.82 -8.72
N TYR A 72 16.96 7.26 -7.64
CA TYR A 72 15.83 6.32 -7.71
C TYR A 72 14.57 6.80 -7.01
N VAL A 73 14.54 8.06 -6.61
CA VAL A 73 13.36 8.64 -5.96
C VAL A 73 12.14 8.59 -6.87
N THR A 74 12.31 9.02 -8.12
CA THR A 74 11.19 9.03 -9.07
C THR A 74 10.66 7.64 -9.39
N PRO A 75 11.51 6.65 -9.74
CA PRO A 75 10.99 5.28 -9.95
C PRO A 75 10.32 4.72 -8.71
N CYS A 76 10.84 4.99 -7.52
CA CYS A 76 10.24 4.52 -6.27
C CYS A 76 8.85 5.11 -6.09
N ARG A 77 8.72 6.42 -6.28
CA ARG A 77 7.43 7.09 -6.17
C ARG A 77 6.44 6.58 -7.20
N ARG A 78 6.89 6.32 -8.42
CA ARG A 78 6.00 5.78 -9.46
C ARG A 78 5.47 4.40 -9.11
N MET A 79 6.30 3.57 -8.52
CA MET A 79 5.87 2.25 -8.06
C MET A 79 4.79 2.39 -6.99
N LEU A 80 5.03 3.23 -5.98
CA LEU A 80 4.07 3.45 -4.91
C LEU A 80 2.81 4.15 -5.40
N ASP A 81 2.94 5.11 -6.33
CA ASP A 81 1.79 5.78 -6.96
C ASP A 81 0.87 4.75 -7.62
N THR A 82 1.46 3.79 -8.34
CA THR A 82 0.70 2.75 -9.03
C THR A 82 -0.08 1.88 -8.05
N ILE A 83 0.59 1.44 -6.98
CA ILE A 83 -0.06 0.62 -5.96
C ILE A 83 -1.18 1.42 -5.27
N PHE A 84 -0.91 2.67 -4.93
CA PHE A 84 -1.91 3.51 -4.27
C PHE A 84 -3.13 3.74 -5.16
N THR A 85 -2.91 3.91 -6.47
CA THR A 85 -4.00 4.01 -7.44
C THR A 85 -4.89 2.76 -7.35
N GLY A 86 -4.30 1.59 -7.15
CA GLY A 86 -5.07 0.37 -6.93
C GLY A 86 -5.98 0.46 -5.72
N TYR A 87 -5.48 1.02 -4.62
CA TYR A 87 -6.31 1.24 -3.43
C TYR A 87 -7.42 2.26 -3.68
N GLU A 88 -7.14 3.30 -4.44
CA GLU A 88 -8.17 4.29 -4.79
C GLU A 88 -9.27 3.64 -5.63
N GLU A 89 -8.91 2.76 -6.56
CA GLU A 89 -9.89 2.03 -7.35
C GLU A 89 -10.69 1.07 -6.46
N LEU A 90 -10.04 0.46 -5.49
CA LEU A 90 -10.72 -0.41 -4.54
C LEU A 90 -11.72 0.37 -3.70
N GLU A 91 -11.36 1.58 -3.27
CA GLU A 91 -12.27 2.46 -2.53
C GLU A 91 -13.49 2.83 -3.36
N LYS A 92 -13.30 3.11 -4.65
CA LYS A 92 -14.43 3.41 -5.54
C LYS A 92 -15.40 2.24 -5.64
N ALA A 93 -14.86 1.02 -5.68
CA ALA A 93 -15.68 -0.18 -5.78
C ALA A 93 -16.36 -0.55 -4.46
N TYR A 94 -15.68 -0.27 -3.33
CA TYR A 94 -16.15 -0.66 -2.00
C TYR A 94 -16.02 0.51 -1.01
N PRO A 95 -16.75 1.62 -1.23
CA PRO A 95 -16.54 2.83 -0.42
C PRO A 95 -16.87 2.67 1.06
N ASN A 96 -17.64 1.66 1.43
CA ASN A 96 -17.97 1.41 2.83
C ASN A 96 -16.91 0.56 3.54
N ASN A 97 -15.94 0.03 2.79
CA ASN A 97 -14.96 -0.92 3.33
C ASN A 97 -13.51 -0.45 3.17
N VAL A 98 -13.27 0.57 2.33
CA VAL A 98 -11.93 1.05 2.04
C VAL A 98 -11.90 2.57 2.06
N ARG A 99 -10.85 3.11 2.67
CA ARG A 99 -10.59 4.55 2.65
C ARG A 99 -9.13 4.79 2.30
N THR A 100 -8.90 5.81 1.49
CA THR A 100 -7.54 6.19 1.09
C THR A 100 -7.24 7.61 1.54
N GLU A 101 -5.99 7.83 1.96
CA GLU A 101 -5.50 9.14 2.38
C GLU A 101 -4.12 9.33 1.76
N LYS A 102 -3.88 10.51 1.19
CA LYS A 102 -2.62 10.81 0.52
C LYS A 102 -2.07 12.14 0.97
N GLU A 103 -0.77 12.16 1.26
CA GLU A 103 -0.01 13.38 1.53
C GLU A 103 1.08 13.51 0.46
N ASP A 104 1.21 14.68 -0.10
CA ASP A 104 2.25 14.99 -1.06
C ASP A 104 3.43 15.68 -0.36
#